data_0b3a3ad57a3967034d91b1d7dfb4d796
#
_entry.id   0b3a3ad57a3967034d91b1d7dfb4d796
#
_cell.length_a   1.000
_cell.length_b   1.000
_cell.length_c   1.000
_cell.angle_alpha   90.00
_cell.angle_beta   90.00
_cell.angle_gamma   90.00
#
_symmetry.space_group_name_H-M   'P 1'
#
loop_
_entity.id
_entity.type
_entity.pdbx_description
1 polymer ?
#
loop_
_entity_poly.entity_id
_entity_poly.type
_entity_poly.pdbx_seq_one_letter_code
_entity_poly.pdbx_strand_id
1 'polypeptide(L)'
;GDTIICKVIDVGFSGWRLDTNSAYSAMLSMKDATSEFIQRGANLTQYYDLGDYIVCKIVNVTSQKLIDVAMKGPGLRKLKGGRIIEVDPYKVPRIIGKAGSMVIMIKDATKCNITVGQNGLIWIDGEPMNELLAIQAIRKIERESHMSGLTDKIKEFLEKNSKK
;
A
#
# COMPACT_ATOMS: atom_id res chain seq x y z
N GLY A 1 1.09 2.71 14.66
CA GLY A 1 2.13 2.61 13.75
C GLY A 1 1.92 1.80 12.49
N ASP A 2 0.68 1.49 12.08
CA ASP A 2 0.44 0.73 10.85
C ASP A 2 0.80 1.54 9.61
N THR A 3 1.41 0.88 8.63
CA THR A 3 1.64 1.44 7.31
C THR A 3 0.43 1.16 6.43
N ILE A 4 -0.11 2.20 5.80
CA ILE A 4 -1.29 2.09 4.94
C ILE A 4 -1.05 2.82 3.62
N ILE A 5 -1.86 2.49 2.62
CA ILE A 5 -1.88 3.19 1.34
C ILE A 5 -3.14 4.04 1.32
N CYS A 6 -3.00 5.33 1.06
CA CYS A 6 -4.12 6.26 1.01
C CYS A 6 -4.16 6.98 -0.32
N LYS A 7 -5.37 7.41 -0.71
CA LYS A 7 -5.58 8.21 -1.91
C LYS A 7 -5.83 9.66 -1.50
N VAL A 8 -5.18 10.60 -2.16
CA VAL A 8 -5.39 12.04 -1.91
C VAL A 8 -6.75 12.44 -2.50
N ILE A 9 -7.65 12.92 -1.64
CA ILE A 9 -9.02 13.31 -2.05
C ILE A 9 -9.27 14.81 -1.90
N ASP A 10 -8.39 15.55 -1.21
CA ASP A 10 -8.49 16.99 -1.11
C ASP A 10 -7.11 17.58 -0.78
N VAL A 11 -6.84 18.77 -1.30
CA VAL A 11 -5.59 19.50 -1.05
C VAL A 11 -5.95 20.83 -0.40
N GLY A 12 -5.54 21.01 0.87
CA GLY A 12 -5.79 22.23 1.62
C GLY A 12 -4.57 23.15 1.67
N PHE A 13 -4.68 24.20 2.48
CA PHE A 13 -3.58 25.17 2.65
C PHE A 13 -2.41 24.63 3.45
N SER A 14 -2.67 23.71 4.39
CA SER A 14 -1.67 23.21 5.33
C SER A 14 -1.49 21.70 5.30
N GLY A 15 -2.12 21.02 4.35
CA GLY A 15 -2.03 19.59 4.25
C GLY A 15 -3.01 18.98 3.26
N TRP A 16 -3.14 17.66 3.36
CA TRP A 16 -3.97 16.85 2.46
C TRP A 16 -4.96 16.03 3.24
N ARG A 17 -6.13 15.85 2.66
CA ARG A 17 -7.13 14.91 3.16
C ARG A 17 -7.04 13.63 2.34
N LEU A 18 -7.08 12.49 3.03
CA LEU A 18 -6.83 11.20 2.42
C LEU A 18 -7.98 10.23 2.66
N ASP A 19 -8.26 9.40 1.66
CA ASP A 19 -9.15 8.25 1.77
C ASP A 19 -8.32 7.04 2.20
N THR A 20 -8.71 6.40 3.30
CA THR A 20 -8.01 5.26 3.88
C THR A 20 -8.63 3.92 3.49
N ASN A 21 -9.57 3.90 2.55
CA ASN A 21 -10.33 2.70 2.19
C ASN A 21 -11.11 2.12 3.38
N SER A 22 -11.58 2.99 4.26
CA SER A 22 -12.33 2.62 5.46
C SER A 22 -13.28 3.75 5.87
N ALA A 23 -13.99 3.56 6.99
CA ALA A 23 -14.85 4.60 7.56
C ALA A 23 -14.06 5.78 8.12
N TYR A 24 -12.74 5.65 8.26
CA TYR A 24 -11.88 6.72 8.76
C TYR A 24 -11.38 7.59 7.61
N SER A 25 -11.25 8.89 7.87
CA SER A 25 -10.54 9.81 6.99
C SER A 25 -9.15 10.09 7.60
N ALA A 26 -8.17 10.34 6.77
CA ALA A 26 -6.82 10.65 7.23
C ALA A 26 -6.44 12.07 6.84
N MET A 27 -5.62 12.68 7.67
CA MET A 27 -5.05 14.00 7.41
C MET A 27 -3.52 13.89 7.42
N LEU A 28 -2.90 14.45 6.40
CA LEU A 28 -1.45 14.58 6.29
C LEU A 28 -1.10 16.05 6.32
N SER A 29 -0.43 16.49 7.37
CA SER A 29 -0.01 17.88 7.49
C SER A 29 1.30 18.12 6.73
N MET A 30 1.57 19.38 6.38
CA MET A 30 2.83 19.76 5.72
C MET A 30 4.05 19.33 6.53
N LYS A 31 3.95 19.42 7.86
CA LYS A 31 5.05 19.06 8.78
C LYS A 31 5.39 17.58 8.69
N ASP A 32 4.39 16.75 8.45
CA ASP A 32 4.52 15.28 8.48
C ASP A 32 4.70 14.68 7.09
N ALA A 33 4.55 15.48 6.04
CA ALA A 33 4.62 15.00 4.65
C ALA A 33 6.05 14.74 4.19
N THR A 34 6.98 15.57 4.62
CA THR A 34 8.37 15.49 4.18
C THR A 34 9.28 16.07 5.26
N SER A 35 10.54 15.64 5.25
CA SER A 35 11.58 16.24 6.09
C SER A 35 12.03 17.60 5.58
N GLU A 36 11.70 17.95 4.34
CA GLU A 36 12.01 19.25 3.76
C GLU A 36 11.05 20.31 4.30
N PHE A 37 11.55 21.52 4.43
CA PHE A 37 10.72 22.65 4.85
C PHE A 37 9.81 23.07 3.69
N ILE A 38 8.49 23.05 3.95
CA ILE A 38 7.49 23.56 2.99
C ILE A 38 7.11 24.97 3.43
N GLN A 39 7.37 25.93 2.58
CA GLN A 39 7.08 27.31 2.87
C GLN A 39 5.56 27.55 2.95
N ARG A 40 5.13 28.36 3.91
CA ARG A 40 3.73 28.73 4.07
C ARG A 40 3.22 29.39 2.79
N GLY A 41 2.07 28.91 2.31
CA GLY A 41 1.50 29.39 1.06
C GLY A 41 2.01 28.70 -0.19
N ALA A 42 2.89 27.68 -0.04
CA ALA A 42 3.34 26.89 -1.17
C ALA A 42 2.19 26.12 -1.81
N ASN A 43 2.33 25.83 -3.12
CA ASN A 43 1.35 25.02 -3.84
C ASN A 43 1.57 23.55 -3.49
N LEU A 44 0.71 22.99 -2.63
CA LEU A 44 0.86 21.62 -2.14
C LEU A 44 0.59 20.58 -3.22
N THR A 45 -0.09 20.93 -4.32
CA THR A 45 -0.31 19.99 -5.42
C THR A 45 0.98 19.59 -6.12
N GLN A 46 2.06 20.34 -5.94
CA GLN A 46 3.38 20.00 -6.47
C GLN A 46 3.99 18.79 -5.74
N TYR A 47 3.57 18.55 -4.52
CA TYR A 47 4.03 17.40 -3.72
C TYR A 47 3.10 16.21 -3.93
N TYR A 48 1.83 16.38 -3.61
CA TYR A 48 0.80 15.35 -3.77
C TYR A 48 -0.47 16.02 -4.29
N ASP A 49 -1.02 15.51 -5.38
CA ASP A 49 -2.20 16.05 -6.02
C ASP A 49 -3.39 15.10 -5.87
N LEU A 50 -4.57 15.58 -6.21
CA LEU A 50 -5.80 14.78 -6.19
C LEU A 50 -5.61 13.50 -7.00
N GLY A 51 -6.01 12.38 -6.41
CA GLY A 51 -5.91 11.08 -7.05
C GLY A 51 -4.59 10.36 -6.84
N ASP A 52 -3.58 11.01 -6.28
CA ASP A 52 -2.31 10.35 -5.98
C ASP A 52 -2.48 9.35 -4.86
N TYR A 53 -1.80 8.21 -4.96
CA TYR A 53 -1.70 7.23 -3.89
C TYR A 53 -0.38 7.41 -3.16
N ILE A 54 -0.43 7.38 -1.83
CA ILE A 54 0.74 7.55 -0.99
C ILE A 54 0.82 6.44 0.04
N VAL A 55 2.05 6.05 0.38
CA VAL A 55 2.33 5.13 1.48
C VAL A 55 2.63 5.98 2.71
N CYS A 56 1.86 5.82 3.76
CA CYS A 56 2.00 6.62 4.97
C CYS A 56 1.85 5.75 6.22
N LYS A 57 2.23 6.30 7.36
CA LYS A 57 2.17 5.63 8.64
C LYS A 57 1.18 6.32 9.55
N ILE A 58 0.32 5.57 10.21
CA ILE A 58 -0.62 6.09 11.19
C ILE A 58 0.16 6.52 12.44
N VAL A 59 0.02 7.77 12.83
CA VAL A 59 0.67 8.31 14.04
C VAL A 59 -0.31 8.59 15.16
N ASN A 60 -1.57 8.86 14.84
CA ASN A 60 -2.58 9.15 15.85
C ASN A 60 -3.98 8.82 15.33
N VAL A 61 -4.84 8.30 16.19
CA VAL A 61 -6.26 8.04 15.88
C VAL A 61 -7.10 8.86 16.84
N THR A 62 -7.89 9.79 16.29
CA THR A 62 -8.76 10.63 17.11
C THR A 62 -10.10 9.97 17.36
N SER A 63 -10.86 10.48 18.34
CA SER A 63 -12.17 9.95 18.69
C SER A 63 -13.26 10.22 17.65
N GLN A 64 -12.97 11.06 16.65
CA GLN A 64 -13.95 11.45 15.61
C GLN A 64 -13.73 10.74 14.27
N LYS A 65 -13.17 9.55 14.29
CA LYS A 65 -12.85 8.76 13.08
C LYS A 65 -11.89 9.50 12.14
N LEU A 66 -11.00 10.32 12.71
CA LEU A 66 -9.91 10.96 11.99
C LEU A 66 -8.60 10.30 12.37
N ILE A 67 -7.76 10.12 11.37
CA ILE A 67 -6.43 9.55 11.55
C ILE A 67 -5.41 10.57 11.11
N ASP A 68 -4.39 10.78 11.93
CA ASP A 68 -3.23 11.58 11.54
C ASP A 68 -2.16 10.63 11.01
N VAL A 69 -1.62 10.93 9.84
CA VAL A 69 -0.59 10.11 9.20
C VAL A 69 0.66 10.94 8.94
N ALA A 70 1.79 10.25 8.78
CA ALA A 70 3.07 10.87 8.47
C ALA A 70 3.75 10.08 7.35
N MET A 71 4.60 10.78 6.60
CA MET A 71 5.39 10.18 5.52
C MET A 71 6.89 10.29 5.77
N LYS A 72 7.29 10.54 7.01
CA LYS A 72 8.71 10.57 7.41
C LYS A 72 9.14 9.19 7.85
N GLY A 73 9.93 8.54 7.04
CA GLY A 73 10.44 7.22 7.34
C GLY A 73 10.75 6.42 6.09
N PRO A 74 11.49 5.31 6.25
CA PRO A 74 11.85 4.47 5.10
C PRO A 74 10.61 3.82 4.48
N GLY A 75 10.53 3.85 3.15
CA GLY A 75 9.42 3.26 2.41
C GLY A 75 8.16 4.09 2.32
N LEU A 76 8.08 5.21 3.02
CA LEU A 76 6.92 6.09 2.98
C LEU A 76 7.10 7.09 1.83
N ARG A 77 6.25 7.01 0.82
CA ARG A 77 6.44 7.77 -0.42
C ARG A 77 5.15 7.85 -1.23
N LYS A 78 5.15 8.71 -2.24
CA LYS A 78 4.13 8.70 -3.28
C LYS A 78 4.37 7.53 -4.22
N LEU A 79 3.31 6.80 -4.56
CA LEU A 79 3.36 5.70 -5.51
C LEU A 79 3.16 6.24 -6.94
N LYS A 80 4.02 5.81 -7.86
CA LYS A 80 3.98 6.23 -9.25
C LYS A 80 3.76 5.04 -10.16
N GLY A 81 2.76 5.13 -11.03
CA GLY A 81 2.43 4.05 -11.94
C GLY A 81 1.88 2.83 -11.24
N GLY A 82 1.98 1.67 -11.88
CA GLY A 82 1.53 0.41 -11.31
C GLY A 82 0.02 0.28 -11.21
N ARG A 83 -0.39 -0.70 -10.41
CA ARG A 83 -1.81 -1.01 -10.18
C ARG A 83 -2.08 -1.04 -8.69
N ILE A 84 -3.27 -0.59 -8.30
CA ILE A 84 -3.78 -0.71 -6.94
C ILE A 84 -4.89 -1.75 -6.95
N ILE A 85 -4.80 -2.73 -6.06
CA ILE A 85 -5.87 -3.69 -5.83
C ILE A 85 -6.33 -3.61 -4.39
N GLU A 86 -7.57 -4.04 -4.14
CA GLU A 86 -8.15 -4.06 -2.82
C GLU A 86 -8.34 -5.52 -2.37
N VAL A 87 -7.91 -5.81 -1.16
CA VAL A 87 -8.12 -7.12 -0.53
C VAL A 87 -8.78 -6.93 0.83
N ASP A 88 -9.30 -8.02 1.39
CA ASP A 88 -9.83 -8.01 2.76
C ASP A 88 -8.68 -7.69 3.72
N PRO A 89 -8.80 -6.60 4.53
CA PRO A 89 -7.73 -6.24 5.47
C PRO A 89 -7.37 -7.35 6.44
N TYR A 90 -8.31 -8.22 6.80
CA TYR A 90 -8.05 -9.35 7.69
C TYR A 90 -7.16 -10.42 7.05
N LYS A 91 -7.03 -10.41 5.73
CA LYS A 91 -6.17 -11.35 4.98
C LYS A 91 -4.75 -10.81 4.76
N VAL A 92 -4.52 -9.53 5.03
CA VAL A 92 -3.21 -8.88 4.82
C VAL A 92 -2.07 -9.63 5.52
N PRO A 93 -2.21 -10.08 6.78
CA PRO A 93 -1.12 -10.84 7.43
C PRO A 93 -0.73 -12.10 6.67
N ARG A 94 -1.67 -12.79 6.05
CA ARG A 94 -1.38 -14.00 5.25
C ARG A 94 -0.68 -13.65 3.94
N ILE A 95 -1.04 -12.52 3.35
CA ILE A 95 -0.42 -12.05 2.10
C ILE A 95 1.04 -11.65 2.35
N ILE A 96 1.30 -10.98 3.47
CA ILE A 96 2.66 -10.60 3.86
C ILE A 96 3.48 -11.84 4.23
N GLY A 97 2.88 -12.73 5.03
CA GLY A 97 3.54 -13.92 5.55
C GLY A 97 4.47 -13.60 6.71
N LYS A 98 4.98 -14.64 7.34
CA LYS A 98 5.89 -14.51 8.48
C LYS A 98 7.17 -13.80 8.03
N ALA A 99 7.50 -12.69 8.69
CA ALA A 99 8.68 -11.85 8.37
C ALA A 99 8.69 -11.38 6.90
N GLY A 100 7.51 -11.22 6.28
CA GLY A 100 7.40 -10.79 4.89
C GLY A 100 7.66 -11.87 3.86
N SER A 101 7.80 -13.12 4.28
CA SER A 101 8.24 -14.23 3.40
C SER A 101 7.35 -14.46 2.19
N MET A 102 6.03 -14.33 2.34
CA MET A 102 5.10 -14.58 1.25
C MET A 102 5.19 -13.49 0.19
N VAL A 103 5.18 -12.21 0.60
CA VAL A 103 5.24 -11.09 -0.34
C VAL A 103 6.61 -11.03 -1.03
N ILE A 104 7.69 -11.37 -0.33
CA ILE A 104 9.04 -11.44 -0.92
C ILE A 104 9.08 -12.52 -2.00
N MET A 105 8.50 -13.68 -1.75
CA MET A 105 8.43 -14.77 -2.72
C MET A 105 7.69 -14.34 -4.00
N ILE A 106 6.59 -13.61 -3.85
CA ILE A 106 5.84 -13.09 -5.00
C ILE A 106 6.66 -12.04 -5.76
N LYS A 107 7.30 -11.12 -5.05
CA LYS A 107 8.18 -10.11 -5.67
C LYS A 107 9.28 -10.76 -6.49
N ASP A 108 9.96 -11.75 -5.93
CA ASP A 108 11.08 -12.41 -6.58
C ASP A 108 10.64 -13.19 -7.81
N ALA A 109 9.51 -13.90 -7.73
CA ALA A 109 9.00 -14.71 -8.83
C ALA A 109 8.44 -13.87 -9.97
N THR A 110 7.81 -12.74 -9.67
CA THR A 110 7.16 -11.87 -10.67
C THR A 110 8.00 -10.68 -11.09
N LYS A 111 9.08 -10.42 -10.37
CA LYS A 111 9.95 -9.24 -10.58
C LYS A 111 9.17 -7.93 -10.54
N CYS A 112 8.14 -7.89 -9.71
CA CYS A 112 7.34 -6.70 -9.47
C CYS A 112 7.74 -6.04 -8.16
N ASN A 113 7.60 -4.72 -8.11
CA ASN A 113 7.58 -3.98 -6.84
C ASN A 113 6.19 -4.12 -6.23
N ILE A 114 6.11 -4.47 -4.96
CA ILE A 114 4.84 -4.66 -4.26
C ILE A 114 4.90 -3.94 -2.92
N THR A 115 3.90 -3.11 -2.66
CA THR A 115 3.74 -2.46 -1.35
C THR A 115 2.37 -2.84 -0.82
N VAL A 116 2.33 -3.39 0.39
CA VAL A 116 1.08 -3.84 1.03
C VAL A 116 0.71 -2.86 2.13
N GLY A 117 -0.45 -2.22 1.98
CA GLY A 117 -1.03 -1.40 3.03
C GLY A 117 -1.88 -2.27 3.96
N GLN A 118 -1.77 -2.05 5.25
CA GLN A 118 -2.53 -2.82 6.23
C GLN A 118 -4.03 -2.51 6.19
N ASN A 119 -4.43 -1.47 5.47
CA ASN A 119 -5.84 -1.15 5.20
C ASN A 119 -6.42 -1.92 4.00
N GLY A 120 -5.69 -2.90 3.46
CA GLY A 120 -6.17 -3.75 2.38
C GLY A 120 -5.90 -3.25 0.97
N LEU A 121 -5.20 -2.14 0.81
CA LEU A 121 -4.76 -1.68 -0.51
C LEU A 121 -3.36 -2.20 -0.79
N ILE A 122 -3.14 -2.70 -2.00
CA ILE A 122 -1.85 -3.24 -2.42
C ILE A 122 -1.48 -2.60 -3.77
N TRP A 123 -0.27 -2.06 -3.81
CA TRP A 123 0.31 -1.48 -5.03
C TRP A 123 1.27 -2.46 -5.65
N ILE A 124 1.15 -2.66 -6.97
CA ILE A 124 1.96 -3.60 -7.73
C ILE A 124 2.46 -2.89 -8.99
N ASP A 125 3.77 -2.92 -9.23
CA ASP A 125 4.38 -2.28 -10.38
C ASP A 125 5.42 -3.19 -11.02
N GLY A 126 5.28 -3.42 -12.33
CA GLY A 126 6.19 -4.26 -13.11
C GLY A 126 5.70 -4.39 -14.54
N GLU A 127 6.19 -5.39 -15.24
CA GLU A 127 5.67 -5.73 -16.57
C GLU A 127 4.20 -6.14 -16.47
N PRO A 128 3.32 -5.75 -17.42
CA PRO A 128 1.88 -6.05 -17.31
C PRO A 128 1.55 -7.52 -17.05
N MET A 129 2.23 -8.44 -17.72
CA MET A 129 2.00 -9.87 -17.51
C MET A 129 2.45 -10.32 -16.13
N ASN A 130 3.55 -9.76 -15.63
CA ASN A 130 4.06 -10.05 -14.30
C ASN A 130 3.16 -9.46 -13.23
N GLU A 131 2.63 -8.26 -13.45
CA GLU A 131 1.64 -7.66 -12.55
C GLU A 131 0.40 -8.55 -12.41
N LEU A 132 -0.11 -9.09 -13.53
CA LEU A 132 -1.25 -10.00 -13.51
C LEU A 132 -0.95 -11.26 -12.72
N LEU A 133 0.24 -11.84 -12.89
CA LEU A 133 0.65 -13.02 -12.14
C LEU A 133 0.72 -12.72 -10.63
N ALA A 134 1.28 -11.57 -10.26
CA ALA A 134 1.32 -11.16 -8.87
C ALA A 134 -0.09 -10.99 -8.28
N ILE A 135 -1.00 -10.38 -9.03
CA ILE A 135 -2.40 -10.22 -8.61
C ILE A 135 -3.06 -11.58 -8.44
N GLN A 136 -2.87 -12.50 -9.37
CA GLN A 136 -3.43 -13.86 -9.28
C GLN A 136 -2.92 -14.59 -8.04
N ALA A 137 -1.63 -14.46 -7.74
CA ALA A 137 -1.04 -15.07 -6.55
C ALA A 137 -1.65 -14.49 -5.27
N ILE A 138 -1.81 -13.17 -5.21
CA ILE A 138 -2.41 -12.49 -4.05
C ILE A 138 -3.87 -12.91 -3.88
N ARG A 139 -4.64 -12.97 -4.96
CA ARG A 139 -6.03 -13.41 -4.92
C ARG A 139 -6.16 -14.87 -4.46
N LYS A 140 -5.22 -15.72 -4.87
CA LYS A 140 -5.18 -17.12 -4.42
C LYS A 140 -4.93 -17.20 -2.91
N ILE A 141 -4.01 -16.40 -2.39
CA ILE A 141 -3.75 -16.32 -0.94
C ILE A 141 -5.02 -15.89 -0.21
N GLU A 142 -5.68 -14.87 -0.71
CA GLU A 142 -6.92 -14.34 -0.11
C GLU A 142 -8.01 -15.40 -0.04
N ARG A 143 -8.21 -16.17 -1.11
CA ARG A 143 -9.22 -17.25 -1.15
C ARG A 143 -8.86 -18.44 -0.27
N GLU A 144 -7.58 -18.77 -0.17
CA GLU A 144 -7.11 -19.99 0.48
C GLU A 144 -6.40 -19.69 1.81
N SER A 145 -6.63 -18.53 2.40
CA SER A 145 -5.93 -18.08 3.61
C SER A 145 -6.13 -19.01 4.82
N HIS A 146 -7.19 -19.79 4.84
CA HIS A 146 -7.50 -20.73 5.90
C HIS A 146 -6.83 -22.10 5.73
N MET A 147 -6.20 -22.35 4.61
CA MET A 147 -5.61 -23.64 4.30
C MET A 147 -4.20 -23.77 4.83
N SER A 148 -3.82 -24.96 5.28
CA SER A 148 -2.44 -25.26 5.64
C SER A 148 -1.61 -25.51 4.36
N GLY A 149 -0.27 -25.34 4.46
CA GLY A 149 0.62 -25.54 3.33
C GLY A 149 0.48 -24.50 2.23
N LEU A 150 -0.07 -23.33 2.55
CA LEU A 150 -0.34 -22.29 1.57
C LEU A 150 0.97 -21.78 0.92
N THR A 151 2.05 -21.64 1.68
CA THR A 151 3.33 -21.18 1.15
C THR A 151 3.82 -22.06 0.01
N ASP A 152 3.77 -23.38 0.18
CA ASP A 152 4.19 -24.32 -0.85
C ASP A 152 3.28 -24.28 -2.07
N LYS A 153 1.99 -24.11 -1.86
CA LYS A 153 1.00 -23.99 -2.95
C LYS A 153 1.25 -22.75 -3.80
N ILE A 154 1.55 -21.63 -3.14
CA ILE A 154 1.83 -20.38 -3.85
C ILE A 154 3.16 -20.47 -4.59
N LYS A 155 4.17 -21.05 -3.96
CA LYS A 155 5.48 -21.28 -4.60
C LYS A 155 5.31 -22.11 -5.87
N GLU A 156 4.58 -23.21 -5.81
CA GLU A 156 4.28 -24.06 -6.94
C GLU A 156 3.53 -23.31 -8.05
N PHE A 157 2.51 -22.55 -7.66
CA PHE A 157 1.73 -21.73 -8.58
C PHE A 157 2.61 -20.72 -9.33
N LEU A 158 3.51 -20.03 -8.60
CA LEU A 158 4.41 -19.06 -9.19
C LEU A 158 5.43 -19.72 -10.14
N GLU A 159 6.01 -20.84 -9.73
CA GLU A 159 6.97 -21.59 -10.56
C GLU A 159 6.34 -22.06 -11.86
N LYS A 160 5.10 -22.57 -11.78
CA LYS A 160 4.37 -23.08 -12.94
C LYS A 160 4.03 -21.97 -13.94
N ASN A 161 3.71 -20.77 -13.46
CA ASN A 161 3.21 -19.68 -14.30
C ASN A 161 4.26 -18.63 -14.68
N SER A 162 5.42 -18.64 -14.04
CA SER A 162 6.50 -17.68 -14.32
C SER A 162 7.48 -18.15 -15.40
N LYS A 163 7.37 -19.40 -15.83
CA LYS A 163 8.23 -20.00 -16.87
C LYS A 163 7.72 -19.68 -18.27
N LYS A 164 7.84 -18.45 -18.67
CA LYS A 164 7.50 -18.08 -20.04
C LYS A 164 8.52 -17.13 -20.60
#